data_78b293cf19b6581459e79cfb5b53ab33
#
_entry.id   78b293cf19b6581459e79cfb5b53ab33
#
_cell.length_a   1.000
_cell.length_b   1.000
_cell.length_c   1.000
_cell.angle_alpha   90.00
_cell.angle_beta   90.00
_cell.angle_gamma   90.00
#
_symmetry.space_group_name_H-M   'P 1'
#
loop_
_entity.id
_entity.type
_entity.pdbx_description
1 polymer ?
#
loop_
_entity_poly.entity_id
_entity_poly.type
_entity_poly.pdbx_seq_one_letter_code
_entity_poly.pdbx_strand_id
1 'polypeptide(L)'
;MDKKTADKTIFEYRDRIFGFALDKVRNIDMAQELASDILFEVYRAFLKPVNIVNLDGYVYRIAGNVWSRFVHKLETGRQFEDISNMEIAAPEDNSEDELEMQQLLRREIGYLSQRQRTVIYMHYYDKLPVAEIAKRLEISVGTVKWHLSDAREKLKEGIEMNIDKNLEINPIYFTDMGHSGYTGSKGDTADIFDSAIKMNIAWACYHEPKTLEEISREIGVPQVYVGDQLVALVKFGFIDKLDNSSNPKYRTNMLIDDLRDTNGDEDRERIFNEAASVLAEKYIPKIFADFEASPDHWGMTCDGNDLNFMKYSLVMLAIRKLRINRCDVSKYAVERPDGGCFVAYANVADGSFKPKEYKYWNCGDMTRDSIDGDLSNKNVSLQVDCCYADRQGRWRDNLDTDWDSLTKFINQGKECLSPDEYKRLVDKGYVFEDRPQPVLVRTDADKLSDILGTYLEGKIDVPNQIRAMCTEVDTKFIEFDLKKHPKHMHALIKEWNTNVMGAMTILPRVIEKLLESGELEPLTDIQKKSVFSVLFLADQ
;
A
#
# COMPACT_ATOMS: atom_id res chain seq x y z
N MET A 1 0.00 10.54 45.72
CA MET A 1 0.56 11.57 44.84
C MET A 1 -0.55 12.02 43.89
N ASP A 2 -0.66 13.30 43.51
CA ASP A 2 -1.63 13.67 42.46
C ASP A 2 -1.21 13.09 41.08
N LYS A 3 -2.19 12.93 40.18
CA LYS A 3 -2.00 12.27 38.91
C LYS A 3 -0.91 12.92 38.04
N LYS A 4 -0.88 14.27 37.97
CA LYS A 4 0.09 15.00 37.13
C LYS A 4 1.53 14.83 37.63
N THR A 5 1.70 14.78 38.94
CA THR A 5 2.99 14.52 39.58
C THR A 5 3.40 13.04 39.37
N ALA A 6 2.47 12.09 39.48
CA ALA A 6 2.72 10.69 39.25
C ALA A 6 3.16 10.42 37.79
N ASP A 7 2.48 11.04 36.80
CA ASP A 7 2.83 10.93 35.38
C ASP A 7 4.26 11.45 35.09
N LYS A 8 4.64 12.58 35.66
CA LYS A 8 5.98 13.14 35.54
C LYS A 8 7.04 12.25 36.17
N THR A 9 6.76 11.82 37.41
CA THR A 9 7.72 11.00 38.17
C THR A 9 7.95 9.65 37.56
N ILE A 10 6.93 8.95 37.04
CA ILE A 10 7.10 7.66 36.39
C ILE A 10 7.96 7.77 35.14
N PHE A 11 7.83 8.88 34.39
CA PHE A 11 8.66 9.12 33.21
C PHE A 11 10.16 9.26 33.56
N GLU A 12 10.48 9.91 34.70
CA GLU A 12 11.86 10.06 35.17
C GLU A 12 12.49 8.71 35.59
N TYR A 13 11.68 7.74 36.02
CA TYR A 13 12.15 6.39 36.42
C TYR A 13 12.26 5.39 35.27
N ARG A 14 11.71 5.67 34.10
CA ARG A 14 11.60 4.74 32.98
C ARG A 14 12.93 4.07 32.64
N ASP A 15 13.98 4.85 32.38
CA ASP A 15 15.27 4.32 31.94
C ASP A 15 16.02 3.58 33.06
N ARG A 16 15.83 4.01 34.30
CA ARG A 16 16.41 3.34 35.49
C ARG A 16 15.72 1.99 35.75
N ILE A 17 14.42 1.91 35.56
CA ILE A 17 13.64 0.66 35.71
C ILE A 17 13.98 -0.30 34.56
N PHE A 18 14.13 0.20 33.34
CA PHE A 18 14.58 -0.63 32.21
C PHE A 18 15.99 -1.19 32.46
N GLY A 19 16.93 -0.37 32.92
CA GLY A 19 18.27 -0.82 33.30
C GLY A 19 18.25 -1.91 34.38
N PHE A 20 17.42 -1.76 35.42
CA PHE A 20 17.20 -2.77 36.44
C PHE A 20 16.66 -4.08 35.85
N ALA A 21 15.63 -4.00 34.99
CA ALA A 21 15.04 -5.16 34.34
C ALA A 21 16.04 -5.89 33.44
N LEU A 22 16.84 -5.16 32.67
CA LEU A 22 17.85 -5.72 31.78
C LEU A 22 18.94 -6.46 32.55
N ASP A 23 19.38 -5.91 33.69
CA ASP A 23 20.33 -6.59 34.59
C ASP A 23 19.80 -7.94 35.09
N LYS A 24 18.49 -8.01 35.40
CA LYS A 24 17.84 -9.21 35.92
C LYS A 24 17.63 -10.32 34.89
N VAL A 25 17.17 -9.98 33.67
CA VAL A 25 16.79 -10.98 32.66
C VAL A 25 17.78 -11.17 31.54
N ARG A 26 18.73 -10.25 31.32
CA ARG A 26 19.78 -10.27 30.28
C ARG A 26 19.28 -10.56 28.86
N ASN A 27 18.00 -10.26 28.62
CA ASN A 27 17.33 -10.37 27.33
C ASN A 27 16.47 -9.12 27.14
N ILE A 28 16.61 -8.44 26.01
CA ILE A 28 15.99 -7.12 25.75
C ILE A 28 14.45 -7.23 25.79
N ASP A 29 13.87 -8.24 25.15
CA ASP A 29 12.41 -8.42 25.09
C ASP A 29 11.83 -8.70 26.49
N MET A 30 12.47 -9.59 27.23
CA MET A 30 12.06 -9.90 28.62
C MET A 30 12.30 -8.72 29.55
N ALA A 31 13.36 -7.92 29.33
CA ALA A 31 13.62 -6.71 30.10
C ALA A 31 12.56 -5.62 29.87
N GLN A 32 12.10 -5.45 28.63
CA GLN A 32 11.00 -4.54 28.32
C GLN A 32 9.69 -4.98 29.01
N GLU A 33 9.40 -6.28 29.00
CA GLU A 33 8.23 -6.83 29.64
C GLU A 33 8.27 -6.62 31.16
N LEU A 34 9.37 -7.00 31.79
CA LEU A 34 9.56 -6.81 33.23
C LEU A 34 9.56 -5.31 33.61
N ALA A 35 10.19 -4.46 32.82
CA ALA A 35 10.20 -3.01 33.06
C ALA A 35 8.78 -2.41 32.98
N SER A 36 7.97 -2.85 32.01
CA SER A 36 6.57 -2.40 31.90
C SER A 36 5.73 -2.84 33.09
N ASP A 37 5.90 -4.07 33.57
CA ASP A 37 5.23 -4.56 34.76
C ASP A 37 5.61 -3.76 36.01
N ILE A 38 6.89 -3.42 36.14
CA ILE A 38 7.39 -2.59 37.25
C ILE A 38 6.81 -1.16 37.15
N LEU A 39 6.85 -0.54 35.97
CA LEU A 39 6.31 0.82 35.75
C LEU A 39 4.83 0.87 36.08
N PHE A 40 4.05 -0.11 35.65
CA PHE A 40 2.63 -0.21 35.94
C PHE A 40 2.34 -0.28 37.46
N GLU A 41 3.02 -1.18 38.17
CA GLU A 41 2.84 -1.31 39.61
C GLU A 41 3.33 -0.08 40.41
N VAL A 42 4.42 0.54 40.00
CA VAL A 42 4.92 1.79 40.59
C VAL A 42 3.91 2.90 40.41
N TYR A 43 3.36 3.04 39.20
CA TYR A 43 2.34 4.05 38.93
C TYR A 43 1.08 3.86 39.77
N ARG A 44 0.55 2.62 39.83
CA ARG A 44 -0.58 2.28 40.71
C ARG A 44 -0.30 2.63 42.17
N ALA A 45 0.92 2.37 42.61
CA ALA A 45 1.34 2.69 43.97
C ALA A 45 1.42 4.20 44.24
N PHE A 46 1.82 5.01 43.26
CA PHE A 46 1.86 6.48 43.35
C PHE A 46 0.47 7.11 43.47
N LEU A 47 -0.54 6.51 42.83
CA LEU A 47 -1.93 6.99 42.92
C LEU A 47 -2.61 6.67 44.25
N LYS A 48 -2.06 5.73 45.04
CA LYS A 48 -2.60 5.45 46.38
C LYS A 48 -2.24 6.59 47.38
N PRO A 49 -3.10 6.90 48.36
CA PRO A 49 -2.82 7.92 49.37
C PRO A 49 -1.78 7.41 50.40
N VAL A 50 -0.52 7.28 49.96
CA VAL A 50 0.60 6.86 50.81
C VAL A 50 1.62 7.99 50.90
N ASN A 51 2.08 8.29 52.12
CA ASN A 51 3.18 9.24 52.31
C ASN A 51 4.52 8.52 51.99
N ILE A 52 5.13 8.83 50.86
CA ILE A 52 6.38 8.23 50.37
C ILE A 52 7.54 9.09 50.87
N VAL A 53 8.25 8.64 51.88
CA VAL A 53 9.40 9.33 52.48
C VAL A 53 10.67 9.18 51.64
N ASN A 54 10.87 8.02 51.02
CA ASN A 54 12.01 7.73 50.15
C ASN A 54 11.49 7.12 48.84
N LEU A 55 11.46 7.93 47.78
CA LEU A 55 10.89 7.57 46.51
C LEU A 55 11.68 6.47 45.81
N ASP A 56 13.02 6.57 45.79
CA ASP A 56 13.89 5.55 45.19
C ASP A 56 13.71 4.18 45.88
N GLY A 57 13.79 4.18 47.22
CA GLY A 57 13.61 2.95 47.98
C GLY A 57 12.22 2.35 47.80
N TYR A 58 11.20 3.17 47.60
CA TYR A 58 9.84 2.70 47.34
C TYR A 58 9.69 2.07 45.95
N VAL A 59 10.22 2.73 44.92
CA VAL A 59 10.22 2.23 43.54
C VAL A 59 10.98 0.90 43.42
N TYR A 60 12.22 0.82 43.96
CA TYR A 60 13.00 -0.41 43.85
C TYR A 60 12.47 -1.57 44.70
N ARG A 61 11.75 -1.29 45.78
CA ARG A 61 11.03 -2.33 46.52
C ARG A 61 9.89 -2.92 45.71
N ILE A 62 9.14 -2.09 44.99
CA ILE A 62 8.08 -2.55 44.06
C ILE A 62 8.74 -3.35 42.93
N ALA A 63 9.83 -2.85 42.34
CA ALA A 63 10.56 -3.55 41.28
C ALA A 63 11.02 -4.95 41.72
N GLY A 64 11.53 -5.09 42.93
CA GLY A 64 11.91 -6.41 43.50
C GLY A 64 10.72 -7.38 43.67
N ASN A 65 9.58 -6.87 44.11
CA ASN A 65 8.36 -7.69 44.27
C ASN A 65 7.79 -8.12 42.90
N VAL A 66 7.83 -7.24 41.91
CA VAL A 66 7.40 -7.56 40.53
C VAL A 66 8.35 -8.60 39.93
N TRP A 67 9.65 -8.44 40.11
CA TRP A 67 10.65 -9.39 39.66
C TRP A 67 10.40 -10.80 40.23
N SER A 68 10.14 -10.90 41.53
CA SER A 68 9.85 -12.21 42.18
C SER A 68 8.62 -12.90 41.59
N ARG A 69 7.55 -12.13 41.33
CA ARG A 69 6.33 -12.64 40.65
C ARG A 69 6.60 -13.04 39.21
N PHE A 70 7.41 -12.26 38.50
CA PHE A 70 7.78 -12.50 37.11
C PHE A 70 8.53 -13.83 36.95
N VAL A 71 9.52 -14.10 37.83
CA VAL A 71 10.25 -15.36 37.85
C VAL A 71 9.32 -16.54 38.17
N HIS A 72 8.47 -16.39 39.18
CA HIS A 72 7.52 -17.45 39.55
C HIS A 72 6.51 -17.77 38.42
N LYS A 73 6.11 -16.76 37.65
CA LYS A 73 5.23 -16.91 36.50
C LYS A 73 5.93 -17.64 35.34
N LEU A 74 7.23 -17.42 35.13
CA LEU A 74 8.05 -18.17 34.16
C LEU A 74 8.23 -19.63 34.53
N GLU A 75 8.37 -19.93 35.83
CA GLU A 75 8.61 -21.30 36.33
C GLU A 75 7.35 -22.16 36.34
N THR A 76 6.17 -21.58 36.56
CA THR A 76 4.93 -22.34 36.81
C THR A 76 4.09 -22.65 35.57
N GLY A 77 4.44 -22.18 34.37
CA GLY A 77 3.83 -22.52 33.09
C GLY A 77 2.30 -22.68 33.10
N ARG A 78 1.51 -21.65 33.38
CA ARG A 78 0.05 -21.75 33.51
C ARG A 78 -0.63 -22.23 32.25
N GLN A 79 -1.49 -23.27 32.37
CA GLN A 79 -2.52 -23.59 31.37
C GLN A 79 -3.53 -22.44 31.30
N PHE A 80 -3.76 -21.95 30.08
CA PHE A 80 -4.66 -20.83 29.83
C PHE A 80 -6.04 -21.32 29.43
N GLU A 81 -7.09 -20.81 30.09
CA GLU A 81 -8.48 -20.97 29.64
C GLU A 81 -8.77 -20.11 28.42
N ASP A 82 -9.55 -20.66 27.51
CA ASP A 82 -9.93 -20.01 26.23
C ASP A 82 -11.05 -18.98 26.47
N ILE A 83 -10.73 -17.69 26.45
CA ILE A 83 -11.66 -16.58 26.70
C ILE A 83 -12.23 -16.03 25.36
N SER A 84 -12.31 -16.86 24.31
CA SER A 84 -12.78 -16.43 22.99
C SER A 84 -14.30 -16.07 22.90
N ASN A 85 -15.07 -16.25 23.99
CA ASN A 85 -16.53 -16.12 24.00
C ASN A 85 -17.10 -15.00 24.91
N MET A 86 -16.34 -13.98 25.26
CA MET A 86 -16.93 -12.81 25.92
C MET A 86 -17.47 -11.83 24.86
N GLU A 87 -18.78 -11.88 24.61
CA GLU A 87 -19.50 -10.83 23.91
C GLU A 87 -19.52 -9.56 24.76
N ILE A 88 -19.03 -8.47 24.17
CA ILE A 88 -19.04 -7.14 24.77
C ILE A 88 -20.16 -6.34 24.10
N ALA A 89 -21.20 -5.97 24.84
CA ALA A 89 -22.34 -5.22 24.34
C ALA A 89 -22.00 -3.73 24.11
N ALA A 90 -22.56 -3.11 23.07
CA ALA A 90 -22.34 -1.71 22.70
C ALA A 90 -23.18 -0.74 23.61
N PRO A 91 -22.66 0.44 23.97
CA PRO A 91 -23.38 1.42 24.80
C PRO A 91 -24.09 2.50 24.00
N GLU A 92 -25.12 3.06 24.63
CA GLU A 92 -25.87 4.24 24.18
C GLU A 92 -25.12 5.55 24.48
N ASP A 93 -25.29 6.51 23.59
CA ASP A 93 -24.80 7.88 23.46
C ASP A 93 -24.42 8.67 24.72
N ASN A 94 -23.08 8.97 24.91
CA ASN A 94 -22.61 10.03 25.80
C ASN A 94 -21.18 10.48 25.42
N SER A 95 -21.07 11.62 24.75
CA SER A 95 -19.84 12.08 24.09
C SER A 95 -18.66 12.52 25.00
N GLU A 96 -18.88 12.96 26.24
CA GLU A 96 -17.81 13.39 27.17
C GLU A 96 -17.17 12.20 27.91
N ASP A 97 -17.96 11.25 28.37
CA ASP A 97 -17.50 10.03 29.05
C ASP A 97 -16.65 9.14 28.12
N GLU A 98 -16.96 9.15 26.83
CA GLU A 98 -16.24 8.38 25.81
C GLU A 98 -14.82 8.91 25.57
N LEU A 99 -14.65 10.22 25.54
CA LEU A 99 -13.34 10.89 25.42
C LEU A 99 -12.44 10.62 26.65
N GLU A 100 -13.01 10.66 27.86
CA GLU A 100 -12.26 10.35 29.08
C GLU A 100 -11.82 8.89 29.12
N MET A 101 -12.68 7.96 28.70
CA MET A 101 -12.37 6.56 28.64
C MET A 101 -11.29 6.25 27.59
N GLN A 102 -11.36 6.86 26.41
CA GLN A 102 -10.33 6.75 25.39
C GLN A 102 -8.97 7.26 25.90
N GLN A 103 -8.93 8.39 26.62
CA GLN A 103 -7.70 8.92 27.21
C GLN A 103 -7.14 7.96 28.28
N LEU A 104 -8.00 7.35 29.08
CA LEU A 104 -7.62 6.39 30.10
C LEU A 104 -7.01 5.13 29.47
N LEU A 105 -7.70 4.56 28.47
CA LEU A 105 -7.19 3.38 27.75
C LEU A 105 -5.85 3.64 27.06
N ARG A 106 -5.71 4.79 26.38
CA ARG A 106 -4.45 5.21 25.77
C ARG A 106 -3.30 5.21 26.76
N ARG A 107 -3.55 5.73 27.94
CA ARG A 107 -2.57 5.78 29.02
C ARG A 107 -2.22 4.37 29.52
N GLU A 108 -3.21 3.52 29.75
CA GLU A 108 -2.98 2.15 30.25
C GLU A 108 -2.25 1.30 29.20
N ILE A 109 -2.57 1.42 27.90
CA ILE A 109 -1.80 0.78 26.83
C ILE A 109 -0.34 1.25 26.83
N GLY A 110 -0.07 2.53 27.17
CA GLY A 110 1.29 3.07 27.28
C GLY A 110 2.17 2.34 28.31
N TYR A 111 1.59 1.72 29.32
CA TYR A 111 2.30 0.94 30.35
C TYR A 111 2.50 -0.53 30.02
N LEU A 112 1.91 -1.03 28.94
CA LEU A 112 2.19 -2.38 28.44
C LEU A 112 3.62 -2.47 27.87
N SER A 113 4.21 -3.66 27.87
CA SER A 113 5.47 -3.91 27.16
C SER A 113 5.32 -3.67 25.66
N GLN A 114 6.40 -3.36 24.95
CA GLN A 114 6.37 -3.17 23.49
C GLN A 114 5.72 -4.36 22.79
N ARG A 115 6.04 -5.59 23.20
CA ARG A 115 5.48 -6.81 22.60
C ARG A 115 3.99 -6.98 22.87
N GLN A 116 3.54 -6.68 24.09
CA GLN A 116 2.11 -6.69 24.43
C GLN A 116 1.34 -5.63 23.65
N ARG A 117 1.89 -4.40 23.54
CA ARG A 117 1.30 -3.33 22.71
C ARG A 117 1.15 -3.79 21.26
N THR A 118 2.22 -4.35 20.68
CA THR A 118 2.21 -4.85 19.29
C THR A 118 1.12 -5.90 19.09
N VAL A 119 1.03 -6.89 19.99
CA VAL A 119 0.02 -7.95 19.91
C VAL A 119 -1.41 -7.42 20.07
N ILE A 120 -1.63 -6.47 21.00
CA ILE A 120 -2.94 -5.81 21.20
C ILE A 120 -3.34 -5.06 19.91
N TYR A 121 -2.44 -4.27 19.32
CA TYR A 121 -2.77 -3.51 18.12
C TYR A 121 -2.99 -4.42 16.91
N MET A 122 -2.14 -5.41 16.69
CA MET A 122 -2.35 -6.39 15.62
C MET A 122 -3.70 -7.11 15.73
N HIS A 123 -4.13 -7.43 16.96
CA HIS A 123 -5.37 -8.16 17.17
C HIS A 123 -6.61 -7.25 17.07
N TYR A 124 -6.60 -6.10 17.77
CA TYR A 124 -7.78 -5.24 17.89
C TYR A 124 -7.85 -4.15 16.82
N TYR A 125 -6.70 -3.61 16.43
CA TYR A 125 -6.62 -2.52 15.47
C TYR A 125 -6.51 -3.06 14.04
N ASP A 126 -5.52 -3.94 13.78
CA ASP A 126 -5.33 -4.54 12.47
C ASP A 126 -6.30 -5.73 12.19
N LYS A 127 -7.11 -6.14 13.18
CA LYS A 127 -8.08 -7.26 13.10
C LYS A 127 -7.45 -8.60 12.69
N LEU A 128 -6.18 -8.82 12.99
CA LEU A 128 -5.47 -10.03 12.61
C LEU A 128 -5.84 -11.23 13.50
N PRO A 129 -6.02 -12.44 12.91
CA PRO A 129 -6.18 -13.66 13.67
C PRO A 129 -4.91 -14.00 14.45
N VAL A 130 -5.05 -14.63 15.61
CA VAL A 130 -3.93 -15.02 16.49
C VAL A 130 -2.85 -15.85 15.76
N ALA A 131 -3.25 -16.74 14.85
CA ALA A 131 -2.32 -17.53 14.05
C ALA A 131 -1.46 -16.68 13.11
N GLU A 132 -2.02 -15.65 12.52
CA GLU A 132 -1.30 -14.73 11.64
C GLU A 132 -0.35 -13.83 12.45
N ILE A 133 -0.78 -13.36 13.62
CA ILE A 133 0.09 -12.61 14.55
C ILE A 133 1.30 -13.47 14.97
N ALA A 134 1.06 -14.74 15.32
CA ALA A 134 2.11 -15.67 15.70
C ALA A 134 3.16 -15.84 14.58
N LYS A 135 2.70 -15.96 13.33
CA LYS A 135 3.55 -16.07 12.15
C LYS A 135 4.37 -14.79 11.92
N ARG A 136 3.74 -13.60 11.98
CA ARG A 136 4.42 -12.31 11.75
C ARG A 136 5.45 -11.96 12.82
N LEU A 137 5.18 -12.34 14.06
CA LEU A 137 6.10 -12.07 15.18
C LEU A 137 7.10 -13.20 15.44
N GLU A 138 7.05 -14.27 14.65
CA GLU A 138 7.91 -15.47 14.78
C GLU A 138 7.85 -16.10 16.19
N ILE A 139 6.66 -16.13 16.79
CA ILE A 139 6.41 -16.70 18.12
C ILE A 139 5.30 -17.77 18.08
N SER A 140 5.16 -18.56 19.14
CA SER A 140 4.11 -19.57 19.20
C SER A 140 2.72 -18.94 19.34
N VAL A 141 1.68 -19.62 18.81
CA VAL A 141 0.27 -19.25 19.00
C VAL A 141 -0.07 -19.15 20.51
N GLY A 142 0.51 -20.04 21.33
CA GLY A 142 0.37 -19.99 22.78
C GLY A 142 0.94 -18.71 23.38
N THR A 143 2.10 -18.25 22.90
CA THR A 143 2.72 -16.99 23.34
C THR A 143 1.88 -15.77 22.98
N VAL A 144 1.28 -15.74 21.77
CA VAL A 144 0.37 -14.64 21.39
C VAL A 144 -0.87 -14.63 22.29
N LYS A 145 -1.50 -15.79 22.51
CA LYS A 145 -2.66 -15.91 23.43
C LYS A 145 -2.31 -15.45 24.84
N TRP A 146 -1.12 -15.81 25.32
CA TRP A 146 -0.64 -15.36 26.61
C TRP A 146 -0.48 -13.84 26.68
N HIS A 147 0.20 -13.22 25.69
CA HIS A 147 0.34 -11.77 25.62
C HIS A 147 -1.00 -11.04 25.58
N LEU A 148 -1.99 -11.56 24.82
CA LEU A 148 -3.34 -10.99 24.78
C LEU A 148 -4.04 -11.10 26.15
N SER A 149 -3.97 -12.25 26.81
CA SER A 149 -4.60 -12.45 28.12
C SER A 149 -3.98 -11.56 29.19
N ASP A 150 -2.66 -11.54 29.29
CA ASP A 150 -1.92 -10.75 30.27
C ASP A 150 -2.10 -9.23 30.05
N ALA A 151 -2.08 -8.78 28.77
CA ALA A 151 -2.33 -7.40 28.44
C ALA A 151 -3.77 -6.96 28.77
N ARG A 152 -4.79 -7.81 28.49
CA ARG A 152 -6.19 -7.54 28.86
C ARG A 152 -6.37 -7.44 30.37
N GLU A 153 -5.76 -8.34 31.13
CA GLU A 153 -5.81 -8.33 32.60
C GLU A 153 -5.22 -7.01 33.13
N LYS A 154 -4.04 -6.60 32.64
CA LYS A 154 -3.42 -5.33 33.01
C LYS A 154 -4.26 -4.11 32.64
N LEU A 155 -4.83 -4.10 31.42
CA LEU A 155 -5.72 -3.02 30.99
C LEU A 155 -7.00 -2.97 31.84
N LYS A 156 -7.60 -4.15 32.10
CA LYS A 156 -8.77 -4.25 32.96
C LYS A 156 -8.50 -3.74 34.37
N GLU A 157 -7.42 -4.18 35.00
CA GLU A 157 -7.01 -3.70 36.32
C GLU A 157 -6.73 -2.19 36.34
N GLY A 158 -6.12 -1.63 35.27
CA GLY A 158 -5.88 -0.20 35.14
C GLY A 158 -7.17 0.61 34.95
N ILE A 159 -8.16 0.05 34.26
CA ILE A 159 -9.46 0.66 33.94
C ILE A 159 -10.50 0.44 35.06
N GLU A 160 -10.54 -0.73 35.72
CA GLU A 160 -11.48 -1.03 36.82
C GLU A 160 -11.37 -0.08 38.02
N MET A 161 -10.29 0.69 38.10
CA MET A 161 -10.25 1.82 39.03
C MET A 161 -11.19 2.97 38.61
N ASN A 162 -11.81 2.91 37.40
CA ASN A 162 -12.70 3.94 36.88
C ASN A 162 -13.61 3.54 35.70
N ILE A 163 -14.58 2.62 35.83
CA ILE A 163 -15.74 2.50 34.92
C ILE A 163 -15.80 1.33 33.92
N ASP A 164 -16.95 0.66 33.93
CA ASP A 164 -17.54 -0.29 32.97
C ASP A 164 -17.97 0.40 31.66
N LYS A 165 -17.13 0.50 30.63
CA LYS A 165 -17.60 0.83 29.26
C LYS A 165 -16.66 0.33 28.15
N ASN A 166 -17.26 -0.03 27.02
CA ASN A 166 -16.63 -0.57 25.82
C ASN A 166 -15.90 0.48 24.96
N LEU A 167 -14.75 0.12 24.42
CA LEU A 167 -13.98 0.96 23.50
C LEU A 167 -13.83 0.26 22.16
N GLU A 168 -14.36 0.87 21.11
CA GLU A 168 -14.08 0.50 19.73
C GLU A 168 -13.03 1.44 19.13
N ILE A 169 -11.93 0.87 18.66
CA ILE A 169 -10.96 1.57 17.83
C ILE A 169 -11.32 1.25 16.38
N ASN A 170 -11.80 2.24 15.64
CA ASN A 170 -12.15 2.10 14.23
C ASN A 170 -11.06 2.70 13.35
N PRO A 171 -10.01 1.93 13.02
CA PRO A 171 -8.93 2.41 12.18
C PRO A 171 -9.36 2.55 10.73
N ILE A 172 -8.75 3.50 10.03
CA ILE A 172 -8.74 3.48 8.57
C ILE A 172 -7.68 2.49 8.08
N TYR A 173 -7.85 2.04 6.85
CA TYR A 173 -6.91 1.14 6.17
C TYR A 173 -6.49 1.75 4.84
N PHE A 174 -5.27 1.46 4.42
CA PHE A 174 -4.83 1.73 3.07
C PHE A 174 -5.12 0.52 2.19
N THR A 175 -5.70 0.80 1.03
CA THR A 175 -5.89 -0.14 -0.08
C THR A 175 -5.06 0.33 -1.27
N ASP A 176 -4.85 -0.53 -2.27
CA ASP A 176 -4.14 -0.20 -3.51
C ASP A 176 -2.85 0.59 -3.29
N MET A 177 -2.07 0.19 -2.29
CA MET A 177 -0.77 0.79 -2.02
C MET A 177 0.22 0.44 -3.13
N GLY A 178 0.97 1.45 -3.61
CA GLY A 178 1.94 1.25 -4.66
C GLY A 178 2.96 2.36 -4.75
N HIS A 179 3.71 2.36 -5.86
CA HIS A 179 4.80 3.28 -6.08
C HIS A 179 4.95 3.64 -7.58
N SER A 180 5.56 4.79 -7.83
CA SER A 180 6.06 5.17 -9.15
C SER A 180 7.56 5.46 -9.03
N GLY A 181 8.40 4.63 -9.64
CA GLY A 181 9.85 4.60 -9.50
C GLY A 181 10.36 3.19 -9.26
N TYR A 182 11.48 3.03 -8.56
CA TYR A 182 12.06 1.72 -8.25
C TYR A 182 12.16 1.50 -6.74
N THR A 183 11.89 0.27 -6.33
CA THR A 183 11.90 -0.15 -4.92
C THR A 183 13.30 -0.50 -4.44
N GLY A 184 13.53 -0.36 -3.12
CA GLY A 184 14.75 -0.83 -2.46
C GLY A 184 14.62 -2.25 -1.90
N SER A 185 15.60 -2.64 -1.10
CA SER A 185 15.65 -3.97 -0.48
C SER A 185 14.55 -4.25 0.56
N LYS A 186 13.85 -3.22 1.03
CA LYS A 186 12.72 -3.33 1.96
C LYS A 186 11.35 -3.36 1.27
N GLY A 187 11.34 -3.36 -0.06
CA GLY A 187 10.13 -3.42 -0.86
C GLY A 187 9.50 -2.07 -1.13
N ASP A 188 8.19 -2.06 -1.34
CA ASP A 188 7.42 -0.90 -1.73
C ASP A 188 6.61 -0.27 -0.57
N THR A 189 5.62 0.54 -0.92
CA THR A 189 4.73 1.20 0.04
C THR A 189 3.99 0.20 0.92
N ALA A 190 3.50 -0.91 0.34
CA ALA A 190 2.73 -1.92 1.06
C ALA A 190 3.58 -2.67 2.09
N ASP A 191 4.86 -2.92 1.77
CA ASP A 191 5.78 -3.62 2.69
C ASP A 191 6.13 -2.75 3.93
N ILE A 192 6.19 -1.43 3.76
CA ILE A 192 6.48 -0.50 4.86
C ILE A 192 5.23 -0.22 5.71
N PHE A 193 4.06 -0.08 5.08
CA PHE A 193 2.79 0.11 5.77
C PHE A 193 2.15 -1.22 6.19
N ASP A 194 2.90 -2.03 6.91
CA ASP A 194 2.57 -3.37 7.39
C ASP A 194 1.54 -3.42 8.53
N SER A 195 1.13 -2.26 9.05
CA SER A 195 0.16 -2.15 10.14
C SER A 195 -0.78 -0.95 10.00
N ALA A 196 -2.02 -1.11 10.47
CA ALA A 196 -3.01 -0.05 10.46
C ALA A 196 -2.57 1.21 11.23
N ILE A 197 -1.72 1.06 12.25
CA ILE A 197 -1.18 2.21 12.99
C ILE A 197 -0.33 3.12 12.11
N LYS A 198 0.56 2.56 11.30
CA LYS A 198 1.36 3.35 10.36
C LYS A 198 0.47 4.08 9.36
N MET A 199 -0.57 3.41 8.85
CA MET A 199 -1.56 3.99 7.93
C MET A 199 -2.29 5.15 8.57
N ASN A 200 -2.76 4.98 9.81
CA ASN A 200 -3.48 6.02 10.54
C ASN A 200 -2.59 7.20 10.96
N ILE A 201 -1.31 6.98 11.27
CA ILE A 201 -0.34 8.06 11.49
C ILE A 201 -0.16 8.88 10.20
N ALA A 202 0.03 8.24 9.06
CA ALA A 202 0.19 8.93 7.79
C ALA A 202 -1.08 9.71 7.42
N TRP A 203 -2.26 9.11 7.59
CA TRP A 203 -3.53 9.80 7.35
C TRP A 203 -3.74 11.01 8.26
N ALA A 204 -3.47 10.87 9.55
CA ALA A 204 -3.59 11.96 10.52
C ALA A 204 -2.73 13.20 10.16
N CYS A 205 -1.56 12.97 9.55
CA CYS A 205 -0.63 14.03 9.13
C CYS A 205 -0.82 14.48 7.67
N TYR A 206 -1.82 13.95 6.95
CA TYR A 206 -1.97 14.18 5.53
C TYR A 206 -2.45 15.60 5.20
N HIS A 207 -3.59 15.99 5.74
CA HIS A 207 -4.19 17.29 5.43
C HIS A 207 -3.50 18.45 6.15
N GLU A 208 -3.05 18.22 7.39
CA GLU A 208 -2.41 19.23 8.23
C GLU A 208 -1.22 18.65 8.99
N PRO A 209 -0.10 19.41 9.10
CA PRO A 209 1.02 18.99 9.92
C PRO A 209 0.64 18.92 11.41
N LYS A 210 0.96 17.81 12.07
CA LYS A 210 0.63 17.55 13.48
C LYS A 210 1.83 17.18 14.31
N THR A 211 1.78 17.54 15.60
CA THR A 211 2.72 17.10 16.63
C THR A 211 2.45 15.64 17.02
N LEU A 212 3.43 14.99 17.66
CA LEU A 212 3.26 13.65 18.21
C LEU A 212 2.04 13.53 19.15
N GLU A 213 1.79 14.55 19.96
CA GLU A 213 0.64 14.59 20.87
C GLU A 213 -0.69 14.68 20.11
N GLU A 214 -0.77 15.54 19.09
CA GLU A 214 -1.97 15.69 18.25
C GLU A 214 -2.28 14.40 17.48
N ILE A 215 -1.26 13.74 16.91
CA ILE A 215 -1.40 12.44 16.25
C ILE A 215 -1.93 11.39 17.24
N SER A 216 -1.27 11.27 18.39
CA SER A 216 -1.65 10.33 19.45
C SER A 216 -3.11 10.49 19.89
N ARG A 217 -3.55 11.75 20.05
CA ARG A 217 -4.93 12.08 20.44
C ARG A 217 -5.93 11.68 19.37
N GLU A 218 -5.62 11.97 18.10
CA GLU A 218 -6.52 11.71 16.98
C GLU A 218 -6.72 10.23 16.69
N ILE A 219 -5.60 9.45 16.66
CA ILE A 219 -5.69 8.03 16.32
C ILE A 219 -5.98 7.11 17.51
N GLY A 220 -6.03 7.66 18.71
CA GLY A 220 -6.33 6.86 19.90
C GLY A 220 -5.19 6.00 20.43
N VAL A 221 -3.92 6.30 20.07
CA VAL A 221 -2.76 5.47 20.38
C VAL A 221 -1.76 6.25 21.24
N PRO A 222 -1.17 5.64 22.29
CA PRO A 222 -0.20 6.34 23.15
C PRO A 222 0.99 6.91 22.38
N GLN A 223 1.48 8.10 22.82
CA GLN A 223 2.59 8.82 22.19
C GLN A 223 3.85 7.98 22.02
N VAL A 224 4.16 7.13 23.00
CA VAL A 224 5.35 6.25 22.95
C VAL A 224 5.29 5.31 21.75
N TYR A 225 4.12 4.71 21.53
CA TYR A 225 3.94 3.78 20.39
C TYR A 225 3.88 4.50 19.06
N VAL A 226 3.19 5.64 18.99
CA VAL A 226 3.19 6.50 17.79
C VAL A 226 4.61 6.95 17.44
N GLY A 227 5.40 7.34 18.45
CA GLY A 227 6.77 7.78 18.29
C GLY A 227 7.67 6.71 17.69
N ASP A 228 7.54 5.45 18.15
CA ASP A 228 8.29 4.32 17.60
C ASP A 228 8.00 4.11 16.10
N GLN A 229 6.73 4.23 15.69
CA GLN A 229 6.35 4.09 14.28
C GLN A 229 6.77 5.29 13.43
N LEU A 230 6.66 6.51 13.98
CA LEU A 230 7.10 7.73 13.30
C LEU A 230 8.57 7.71 12.93
N VAL A 231 9.43 7.17 13.78
CA VAL A 231 10.88 7.04 13.49
C VAL A 231 11.11 6.27 12.19
N ALA A 232 10.39 5.16 11.99
CA ALA A 232 10.50 4.36 10.77
C ALA A 232 9.94 5.13 9.55
N LEU A 233 8.75 5.72 9.66
CA LEU A 233 8.11 6.44 8.57
C LEU A 233 8.90 7.68 8.13
N VAL A 234 9.50 8.42 9.08
CA VAL A 234 10.38 9.55 8.78
C VAL A 234 11.68 9.07 8.13
N LYS A 235 12.30 8.01 8.66
CA LYS A 235 13.53 7.44 8.10
C LYS A 235 13.37 7.02 6.63
N PHE A 236 12.23 6.46 6.29
CA PHE A 236 11.90 6.02 4.92
C PHE A 236 11.26 7.13 4.08
N GLY A 237 11.12 8.36 4.57
CA GLY A 237 10.64 9.51 3.82
C GLY A 237 9.15 9.49 3.44
N PHE A 238 8.34 8.70 4.17
CA PHE A 238 6.87 8.76 4.04
C PHE A 238 6.25 9.89 4.85
N ILE A 239 6.97 10.36 5.85
CA ILE A 239 6.59 11.50 6.70
C ILE A 239 7.78 12.44 6.83
N ASP A 240 7.54 13.72 6.58
CA ASP A 240 8.50 14.80 6.81
C ASP A 240 8.42 15.26 8.27
N LYS A 241 9.57 15.43 8.91
CA LYS A 241 9.71 16.18 10.15
C LYS A 241 10.03 17.63 9.79
N LEU A 242 9.11 18.55 10.03
CA LEU A 242 9.18 19.91 9.49
C LEU A 242 10.16 20.83 10.23
N ASP A 243 10.48 20.53 11.48
CA ASP A 243 11.41 21.32 12.29
C ASP A 243 12.14 20.45 13.33
N ASN A 244 13.18 21.01 13.95
CA ASN A 244 13.96 20.36 14.99
C ASN A 244 13.66 20.89 16.41
N SER A 245 12.46 21.43 16.63
CA SER A 245 12.03 21.88 17.95
C SER A 245 11.85 20.71 18.93
N SER A 246 11.64 21.01 20.19
CA SER A 246 11.32 20.01 21.22
C SER A 246 9.96 19.33 20.99
N ASN A 247 9.09 19.94 20.18
CA ASN A 247 7.78 19.40 19.81
C ASN A 247 7.55 19.59 18.30
N PRO A 248 8.24 18.82 17.46
CA PRO A 248 8.22 18.99 16.00
C PRO A 248 6.87 18.60 15.42
N LYS A 249 6.51 19.25 14.31
CA LYS A 249 5.36 18.84 13.49
C LYS A 249 5.80 17.88 12.39
N TYR A 250 4.91 16.95 12.09
CA TYR A 250 5.07 15.92 11.09
C TYR A 250 4.03 16.10 9.98
N ARG A 251 4.42 15.80 8.74
CA ARG A 251 3.59 15.93 7.55
C ARG A 251 3.82 14.75 6.62
N THR A 252 2.75 14.17 6.12
CA THR A 252 2.82 13.04 5.18
C THR A 252 3.35 13.48 3.83
N ASN A 253 4.27 12.68 3.29
CA ASN A 253 4.95 12.88 2.01
C ASN A 253 4.70 11.68 1.06
N MET A 254 3.43 11.42 0.79
CA MET A 254 2.94 10.45 -0.19
C MET A 254 1.54 10.86 -0.65
N LEU A 255 1.11 10.41 -1.82
CA LEU A 255 -0.23 10.67 -2.32
C LEU A 255 -1.23 9.72 -1.64
N ILE A 256 -2.30 10.26 -1.05
CA ILE A 256 -3.35 9.46 -0.42
C ILE A 256 -4.72 9.94 -0.94
N ASP A 257 -5.41 9.04 -1.65
CA ASP A 257 -6.79 9.26 -2.09
C ASP A 257 -7.79 8.72 -1.07
N ASP A 258 -8.81 9.51 -0.73
CA ASP A 258 -9.90 9.08 0.15
C ASP A 258 -11.06 8.50 -0.68
N LEU A 259 -11.16 7.17 -0.72
CA LEU A 259 -12.24 6.48 -1.44
C LEU A 259 -13.63 6.71 -0.84
N ARG A 260 -13.72 7.27 0.36
CA ARG A 260 -14.99 7.64 0.99
C ARG A 260 -15.51 8.98 0.47
N ASP A 261 -14.62 9.83 -0.07
CA ASP A 261 -14.99 11.08 -0.72
C ASP A 261 -15.33 10.83 -2.20
N THR A 262 -16.60 10.57 -2.46
CA THR A 262 -17.14 10.31 -3.81
C THR A 262 -17.46 11.58 -4.60
N ASN A 263 -17.12 12.76 -4.09
CA ASN A 263 -17.38 14.01 -4.80
C ASN A 263 -16.61 14.05 -6.14
N GLY A 264 -17.34 14.22 -7.23
CA GLY A 264 -16.77 14.29 -8.58
C GLY A 264 -16.59 12.94 -9.29
N ASP A 265 -16.89 11.80 -8.65
CA ASP A 265 -16.75 10.48 -9.27
C ASP A 265 -17.65 10.32 -10.49
N GLU A 266 -18.90 10.79 -10.41
CA GLU A 266 -19.84 10.76 -11.55
C GLU A 266 -19.34 11.62 -12.73
N ASP A 267 -18.76 12.77 -12.43
CA ASP A 267 -18.18 13.64 -13.45
C ASP A 267 -16.94 13.01 -14.09
N ARG A 268 -16.08 12.37 -13.31
CA ARG A 268 -14.91 11.64 -13.83
C ARG A 268 -15.34 10.48 -14.74
N GLU A 269 -16.31 9.68 -14.31
CA GLU A 269 -16.86 8.58 -15.12
C GLU A 269 -17.48 9.10 -16.42
N ARG A 270 -18.25 10.19 -16.39
CA ARG A 270 -18.81 10.81 -17.58
C ARG A 270 -17.72 11.29 -18.54
N ILE A 271 -16.71 11.99 -18.04
CA ILE A 271 -15.59 12.50 -18.86
C ILE A 271 -14.85 11.34 -19.52
N PHE A 272 -14.54 10.27 -18.79
CA PHE A 272 -13.88 9.10 -19.36
C PHE A 272 -14.74 8.38 -20.40
N ASN A 273 -16.04 8.24 -20.17
CA ASN A 273 -16.94 7.60 -21.13
C ASN A 273 -17.10 8.40 -22.41
N GLU A 274 -17.22 9.74 -22.31
CA GLU A 274 -17.25 10.64 -23.47
C GLU A 274 -15.94 10.57 -24.26
N ALA A 275 -14.80 10.59 -23.58
CA ALA A 275 -13.49 10.48 -24.21
C ALA A 275 -13.27 9.11 -24.86
N ALA A 276 -13.70 8.02 -24.20
CA ALA A 276 -13.63 6.68 -24.77
C ALA A 276 -14.45 6.54 -26.06
N SER A 277 -15.66 7.13 -26.11
CA SER A 277 -16.48 7.16 -27.32
C SER A 277 -15.78 7.89 -28.47
N VAL A 278 -15.19 9.06 -28.19
CA VAL A 278 -14.43 9.80 -29.22
C VAL A 278 -13.23 8.99 -29.73
N LEU A 279 -12.50 8.31 -28.85
CA LEU A 279 -11.35 7.47 -29.25
C LEU A 279 -11.82 6.28 -30.10
N ALA A 280 -12.86 5.57 -29.67
CA ALA A 280 -13.39 4.41 -30.37
C ALA A 280 -14.01 4.75 -31.74
N GLU A 281 -14.61 5.95 -31.89
CA GLU A 281 -15.26 6.35 -33.14
C GLU A 281 -14.30 7.04 -34.13
N LYS A 282 -13.33 7.82 -33.64
CA LYS A 282 -12.56 8.73 -34.50
C LYS A 282 -11.08 8.45 -34.57
N TYR A 283 -10.49 7.80 -33.57
CA TYR A 283 -9.04 7.60 -33.46
C TYR A 283 -8.64 6.18 -33.79
N ILE A 284 -9.15 5.21 -33.05
CA ILE A 284 -8.78 3.80 -33.16
C ILE A 284 -9.15 3.18 -34.52
N PRO A 285 -10.36 3.41 -35.11
CA PRO A 285 -10.71 2.79 -36.39
C PRO A 285 -9.77 3.14 -37.55
N LYS A 286 -9.16 4.32 -37.54
CA LYS A 286 -8.15 4.70 -38.55
C LYS A 286 -6.88 3.87 -38.42
N ILE A 287 -6.45 3.62 -37.18
CA ILE A 287 -5.29 2.77 -36.90
C ILE A 287 -5.58 1.34 -37.35
N PHE A 288 -6.78 0.83 -37.09
CA PHE A 288 -7.20 -0.50 -37.51
C PHE A 288 -7.24 -0.64 -39.04
N ALA A 289 -7.81 0.32 -39.74
CA ALA A 289 -7.89 0.31 -41.20
C ALA A 289 -6.49 0.26 -41.85
N ASP A 290 -5.55 1.06 -41.36
CA ASP A 290 -4.19 1.09 -41.87
C ASP A 290 -3.40 -0.20 -41.48
N PHE A 291 -3.65 -0.75 -40.28
CA PHE A 291 -3.09 -2.01 -39.85
C PHE A 291 -3.58 -3.18 -40.73
N GLU A 292 -4.88 -3.27 -40.98
CA GLU A 292 -5.48 -4.31 -41.80
C GLU A 292 -5.03 -4.23 -43.28
N ALA A 293 -4.82 -3.01 -43.78
CA ALA A 293 -4.34 -2.80 -45.14
C ALA A 293 -2.88 -3.27 -45.36
N SER A 294 -2.05 -3.19 -44.30
CA SER A 294 -0.61 -3.54 -44.42
C SER A 294 -0.06 -4.08 -43.08
N PRO A 295 -0.47 -5.25 -42.59
CA PRO A 295 -0.06 -5.75 -41.27
C PRO A 295 1.46 -5.88 -41.12
N ASP A 296 2.16 -6.30 -42.17
CA ASP A 296 3.62 -6.49 -42.15
C ASP A 296 4.40 -5.20 -41.90
N HIS A 297 3.83 -4.05 -42.24
CA HIS A 297 4.45 -2.75 -41.99
C HIS A 297 4.62 -2.48 -40.49
N TRP A 298 3.74 -3.02 -39.65
CA TRP A 298 3.74 -2.83 -38.20
C TRP A 298 4.67 -3.78 -37.45
N GLY A 299 5.19 -4.82 -38.14
CA GLY A 299 6.10 -5.79 -37.56
C GLY A 299 5.49 -6.61 -36.42
N MET A 300 4.17 -6.64 -36.29
CA MET A 300 3.44 -7.34 -35.24
C MET A 300 3.07 -8.74 -35.71
N THR A 301 3.25 -9.71 -34.81
CA THR A 301 2.86 -11.12 -35.04
C THR A 301 2.29 -11.71 -33.75
N CYS A 302 1.44 -12.74 -33.89
CA CYS A 302 0.98 -13.54 -32.75
C CYS A 302 0.68 -14.96 -33.25
N ASP A 303 0.30 -15.86 -32.36
CA ASP A 303 -0.13 -17.20 -32.74
C ASP A 303 -1.29 -17.14 -33.75
N GLY A 304 -1.15 -17.89 -34.87
CA GLY A 304 -2.13 -17.90 -35.94
C GLY A 304 -2.25 -16.59 -36.74
N ASN A 305 -1.42 -15.58 -36.50
CA ASN A 305 -1.54 -14.23 -37.08
C ASN A 305 -2.94 -13.61 -36.95
N ASP A 306 -3.56 -13.81 -35.80
CA ASP A 306 -4.91 -13.32 -35.48
C ASP A 306 -4.93 -11.79 -35.40
N LEU A 307 -5.47 -11.15 -36.44
CA LEU A 307 -5.57 -9.68 -36.52
C LEU A 307 -6.43 -9.10 -35.41
N ASN A 308 -7.53 -9.78 -35.04
CA ASN A 308 -8.38 -9.29 -33.97
C ASN A 308 -7.62 -9.28 -32.63
N PHE A 309 -6.87 -10.32 -32.31
CA PHE A 309 -6.06 -10.36 -31.11
C PHE A 309 -4.98 -9.26 -31.09
N MET A 310 -4.30 -9.03 -32.21
CA MET A 310 -3.30 -7.97 -32.34
C MET A 310 -3.91 -6.57 -32.19
N LYS A 311 -5.16 -6.34 -32.64
CA LYS A 311 -5.88 -5.07 -32.46
C LYS A 311 -6.01 -4.67 -30.99
N TYR A 312 -6.21 -5.60 -30.06
CA TYR A 312 -6.24 -5.29 -28.62
C TYR A 312 -4.92 -4.66 -28.15
N SER A 313 -3.80 -5.21 -28.60
CA SER A 313 -2.49 -4.63 -28.30
C SER A 313 -2.28 -3.27 -28.98
N LEU A 314 -2.79 -3.09 -30.19
CA LEU A 314 -2.76 -1.79 -30.86
C LEU A 314 -3.55 -0.72 -30.10
N VAL A 315 -4.74 -1.04 -29.58
CA VAL A 315 -5.50 -0.10 -28.75
C VAL A 315 -4.69 0.32 -27.54
N MET A 316 -4.07 -0.65 -26.82
CA MET A 316 -3.21 -0.36 -25.68
C MET A 316 -2.06 0.58 -26.04
N LEU A 317 -1.33 0.29 -27.13
CA LEU A 317 -0.20 1.09 -27.60
C LEU A 317 -0.64 2.49 -28.07
N ALA A 318 -1.77 2.59 -28.77
CA ALA A 318 -2.35 3.86 -29.21
C ALA A 318 -2.78 4.74 -28.02
N ILE A 319 -3.39 4.15 -27.00
CA ILE A 319 -3.74 4.89 -25.76
C ILE A 319 -2.48 5.36 -25.05
N ARG A 320 -1.43 4.51 -24.93
CA ARG A 320 -0.16 4.92 -24.34
C ARG A 320 0.45 6.13 -25.06
N LYS A 321 0.27 6.24 -26.38
CA LYS A 321 0.74 7.38 -27.17
C LYS A 321 0.00 8.69 -26.86
N LEU A 322 -1.17 8.65 -26.21
CA LEU A 322 -1.90 9.83 -25.72
C LEU A 322 -1.19 10.58 -24.58
N ARG A 323 -0.03 10.12 -24.15
CA ARG A 323 0.89 10.86 -23.27
C ARG A 323 1.54 12.02 -24.05
N ILE A 324 0.74 12.98 -24.43
CA ILE A 324 1.15 14.10 -25.32
C ILE A 324 1.81 15.25 -24.61
N ASN A 325 1.60 15.37 -23.29
CA ASN A 325 2.17 16.42 -22.47
C ASN A 325 3.46 15.95 -21.80
N ARG A 326 4.43 16.84 -21.69
CA ARG A 326 5.64 16.51 -20.93
C ARG A 326 5.33 16.49 -19.44
N CYS A 327 5.52 15.35 -18.80
CA CYS A 327 5.44 15.24 -17.36
C CYS A 327 6.64 14.44 -16.83
N ASP A 328 7.01 14.72 -15.58
CA ASP A 328 8.08 14.04 -14.90
C ASP A 328 7.75 13.89 -13.41
N VAL A 329 7.06 12.82 -13.09
CA VAL A 329 6.71 12.48 -11.71
C VAL A 329 7.95 12.12 -10.90
N SER A 330 9.04 11.65 -11.54
CA SER A 330 10.25 11.20 -10.87
C SER A 330 10.94 12.30 -10.05
N LYS A 331 10.75 13.57 -10.41
CA LYS A 331 11.26 14.70 -9.62
C LYS A 331 10.68 14.83 -8.21
N TYR A 332 9.59 14.12 -7.92
CA TYR A 332 8.97 14.02 -6.59
C TYR A 332 9.31 12.69 -5.89
N ALA A 333 10.08 11.82 -6.55
CA ALA A 333 10.50 10.57 -5.95
C ALA A 333 11.42 10.84 -4.75
N VAL A 334 11.21 10.06 -3.69
CA VAL A 334 11.98 10.18 -2.45
C VAL A 334 13.02 9.07 -2.42
N GLU A 335 14.30 9.47 -2.26
CA GLU A 335 15.38 8.52 -2.00
C GLU A 335 15.22 7.89 -0.61
N ARG A 336 15.40 6.57 -0.54
CA ARG A 336 15.18 5.79 0.68
C ARG A 336 16.47 5.10 1.14
N PRO A 337 16.62 4.86 2.45
CA PRO A 337 17.86 4.31 3.02
C PRO A 337 18.23 2.92 2.50
N ASP A 338 17.29 2.20 1.92
CA ASP A 338 17.43 0.85 1.38
C ASP A 338 17.77 0.80 -0.11
N GLY A 339 18.02 1.96 -0.72
CA GLY A 339 18.34 2.12 -2.13
C GLY A 339 17.14 2.33 -3.04
N GLY A 340 15.92 2.35 -2.52
CA GLY A 340 14.73 2.70 -3.30
C GLY A 340 14.64 4.20 -3.60
N CYS A 341 13.99 4.56 -4.72
CA CYS A 341 13.65 5.94 -5.07
C CYS A 341 12.31 5.96 -5.80
N PHE A 342 11.26 6.40 -5.13
CA PHE A 342 9.91 6.39 -5.68
C PHE A 342 8.95 7.40 -5.02
N VAL A 343 7.91 7.76 -5.76
CA VAL A 343 6.71 8.41 -5.25
C VAL A 343 5.77 7.33 -4.73
N ALA A 344 5.40 7.42 -3.47
CA ALA A 344 4.47 6.49 -2.85
C ALA A 344 3.03 6.96 -3.01
N TYR A 345 2.09 6.02 -3.14
CA TYR A 345 0.66 6.30 -3.11
C TYR A 345 -0.13 5.22 -2.39
N ALA A 346 -1.32 5.58 -1.93
CA ALA A 346 -2.30 4.68 -1.35
C ALA A 346 -3.72 5.24 -1.48
N ASN A 347 -4.71 4.37 -1.38
CA ASN A 347 -6.11 4.76 -1.18
C ASN A 347 -6.51 4.51 0.28
N VAL A 348 -7.27 5.41 0.89
CA VAL A 348 -7.79 5.22 2.25
C VAL A 348 -9.23 4.72 2.24
N ALA A 349 -9.51 3.76 3.12
CA ALA A 349 -10.83 3.23 3.40
C ALA A 349 -10.99 3.03 4.91
N ASP A 350 -12.22 2.90 5.39
CA ASP A 350 -12.52 2.49 6.77
C ASP A 350 -13.11 1.09 6.82
N GLY A 351 -13.31 0.56 8.02
CA GLY A 351 -13.86 -0.78 8.20
C GLY A 351 -15.29 -0.98 7.68
N SER A 352 -16.02 0.12 7.43
CA SER A 352 -17.38 0.11 6.84
C SER A 352 -17.33 0.19 5.30
N PHE A 353 -16.18 0.57 4.74
CA PHE A 353 -16.00 0.72 3.32
C PHE A 353 -16.07 -0.66 2.64
N LYS A 354 -17.07 -0.82 1.78
CA LYS A 354 -17.12 -1.94 0.83
C LYS A 354 -16.53 -1.43 -0.48
N PRO A 355 -15.43 -2.03 -0.97
CA PRO A 355 -14.92 -1.69 -2.28
C PRO A 355 -16.06 -1.72 -3.28
N LYS A 356 -16.28 -0.60 -3.98
CA LYS A 356 -17.20 -0.57 -5.12
C LYS A 356 -16.66 -1.60 -6.10
N GLU A 357 -17.49 -2.54 -6.55
CA GLU A 357 -17.12 -3.37 -7.69
C GLU A 357 -16.99 -2.44 -8.90
N TYR A 358 -15.75 -2.05 -9.20
CA TYR A 358 -15.48 -1.24 -10.37
C TYR A 358 -15.65 -2.11 -11.61
N LYS A 359 -16.62 -1.76 -12.45
CA LYS A 359 -16.80 -2.38 -13.77
C LYS A 359 -15.51 -2.37 -14.57
N TYR A 360 -14.74 -1.29 -14.45
CA TYR A 360 -13.47 -1.12 -15.13
C TYR A 360 -12.35 -0.99 -14.11
N TRP A 361 -11.55 -2.01 -13.99
CA TRP A 361 -10.33 -1.96 -13.22
C TRP A 361 -9.11 -2.15 -14.14
N ASN A 362 -8.01 -1.55 -13.78
CA ASN A 362 -6.73 -1.78 -14.40
C ASN A 362 -5.61 -1.66 -13.36
N CYS A 363 -4.52 -2.34 -13.65
CA CYS A 363 -3.29 -2.23 -12.91
C CYS A 363 -2.25 -1.69 -13.87
N GLY A 364 -1.81 -0.48 -13.74
CA GLY A 364 -0.85 0.26 -14.55
C GLY A 364 -0.08 -0.46 -15.67
N ASP A 365 0.68 0.24 -16.42
CA ASP A 365 1.57 -0.38 -17.40
C ASP A 365 2.90 -0.80 -16.73
N MET A 366 3.32 -2.03 -17.01
CA MET A 366 4.62 -2.54 -16.61
C MET A 366 5.49 -2.68 -17.84
N THR A 367 6.63 -2.01 -17.80
CA THR A 367 7.62 -2.03 -18.87
C THR A 367 8.92 -2.57 -18.29
N ARG A 368 9.57 -3.44 -19.04
CA ARG A 368 10.90 -3.90 -18.73
C ARG A 368 11.80 -3.78 -19.95
N ASP A 369 12.98 -3.24 -19.72
CA ASP A 369 14.08 -3.28 -20.66
C ASP A 369 14.92 -4.55 -20.38
N SER A 370 15.41 -5.21 -21.42
CA SER A 370 16.27 -6.40 -21.29
C SER A 370 17.54 -6.11 -20.45
N ILE A 371 17.96 -7.12 -19.67
CA ILE A 371 19.05 -7.01 -18.68
C ILE A 371 20.45 -7.06 -19.30
N ASP A 372 20.62 -7.46 -20.53
CA ASP A 372 21.94 -7.65 -21.13
C ASP A 372 22.67 -6.35 -21.46
N GLY A 373 22.84 -5.47 -20.53
CA GLY A 373 23.80 -4.32 -20.49
C GLY A 373 24.21 -3.62 -21.78
N ASP A 374 23.94 -4.20 -22.93
CA ASP A 374 24.17 -3.64 -24.26
C ASP A 374 22.87 -3.03 -24.80
N LEU A 375 22.83 -1.72 -24.87
CA LEU A 375 21.69 -0.92 -25.29
C LEU A 375 21.25 -1.19 -26.75
N SER A 376 22.09 -1.84 -27.56
CA SER A 376 21.82 -2.13 -28.98
C SER A 376 20.96 -3.38 -29.21
N ASN A 377 20.75 -4.23 -28.18
CA ASN A 377 20.01 -5.50 -28.27
C ASN A 377 18.93 -5.62 -27.17
N LYS A 378 18.21 -4.57 -26.86
CA LYS A 378 17.20 -4.59 -25.80
C LYS A 378 15.89 -5.18 -26.28
N ASN A 379 15.50 -6.33 -25.72
CA ASN A 379 14.11 -6.75 -25.73
C ASN A 379 13.33 -5.95 -24.70
N VAL A 380 12.23 -5.34 -25.09
CA VAL A 380 11.34 -4.57 -24.21
C VAL A 380 10.02 -5.31 -24.07
N SER A 381 9.55 -5.48 -22.87
CA SER A 381 8.21 -6.02 -22.62
C SER A 381 7.28 -4.93 -22.08
N LEU A 382 6.03 -4.96 -22.52
CA LEU A 382 4.97 -4.12 -22.03
C LEU A 382 3.76 -4.98 -21.69
N GLN A 383 3.23 -4.83 -20.49
CA GLN A 383 2.02 -5.53 -20.06
C GLN A 383 1.09 -4.56 -19.32
N VAL A 384 -0.19 -4.66 -19.62
CA VAL A 384 -1.26 -4.00 -18.89
C VAL A 384 -2.26 -5.05 -18.44
N ASP A 385 -2.64 -4.98 -17.17
CA ASP A 385 -3.69 -5.83 -16.62
C ASP A 385 -4.97 -5.05 -16.42
N CYS A 386 -6.11 -5.64 -16.80
CA CYS A 386 -7.41 -4.99 -16.66
C CYS A 386 -8.54 -6.03 -16.69
N CYS A 387 -9.78 -5.58 -16.53
CA CYS A 387 -10.98 -6.43 -16.49
C CYS A 387 -11.21 -7.33 -17.73
N TYR A 388 -10.47 -7.12 -18.83
CA TYR A 388 -10.51 -7.97 -20.01
C TYR A 388 -9.42 -9.05 -20.00
N ALA A 389 -8.50 -9.03 -19.04
CA ALA A 389 -7.44 -10.03 -18.89
C ALA A 389 -7.81 -11.04 -17.81
N ASP A 390 -7.63 -12.33 -18.10
CA ASP A 390 -7.77 -13.40 -17.11
C ASP A 390 -6.40 -13.75 -16.50
N ARG A 391 -5.90 -12.82 -15.67
CA ARG A 391 -4.65 -12.94 -14.94
C ARG A 391 -4.90 -12.69 -13.48
N GLN A 392 -5.33 -13.72 -12.73
CA GLN A 392 -5.67 -13.57 -11.33
C GLN A 392 -4.43 -13.75 -10.42
N GLY A 393 -4.05 -12.68 -9.76
CA GLY A 393 -3.30 -12.68 -8.50
C GLY A 393 -1.79 -12.96 -8.57
N ARG A 394 -1.28 -13.81 -9.46
CA ARG A 394 0.12 -14.25 -9.50
C ARG A 394 0.94 -13.79 -10.70
N TRP A 395 0.36 -13.01 -11.58
CA TRP A 395 1.04 -12.61 -12.81
C TRP A 395 2.26 -11.69 -12.56
N ARG A 396 2.32 -11.01 -11.44
CA ARG A 396 3.47 -10.19 -11.02
C ARG A 396 4.62 -11.02 -10.46
N ASP A 397 4.32 -12.20 -9.90
CA ASP A 397 5.34 -13.06 -9.32
C ASP A 397 6.31 -13.50 -10.40
N ASN A 398 7.60 -13.22 -10.22
CA ASN A 398 8.68 -13.55 -11.17
C ASN A 398 8.52 -12.94 -12.57
N LEU A 399 7.79 -11.82 -12.72
CA LEU A 399 7.51 -11.19 -14.02
C LEU A 399 8.78 -11.02 -14.86
N ASP A 400 9.83 -10.50 -14.25
CA ASP A 400 11.11 -10.26 -14.90
C ASP A 400 11.74 -11.57 -15.43
N THR A 401 11.82 -12.57 -14.58
CA THR A 401 12.37 -13.88 -14.93
C THR A 401 11.52 -14.58 -15.99
N ASP A 402 10.20 -14.42 -15.95
CA ASP A 402 9.29 -15.04 -16.90
C ASP A 402 9.41 -14.41 -18.29
N TRP A 403 9.62 -13.08 -18.39
CA TRP A 403 9.91 -12.43 -19.67
C TRP A 403 11.24 -12.89 -20.26
N ASP A 404 12.28 -13.06 -19.44
CA ASP A 404 13.56 -13.62 -19.88
C ASP A 404 13.41 -15.07 -20.36
N SER A 405 12.67 -15.88 -19.61
CA SER A 405 12.39 -17.27 -19.99
C SER A 405 11.56 -17.35 -21.28
N LEU A 406 10.56 -16.46 -21.45
CA LEU A 406 9.78 -16.38 -22.69
C LEU A 406 10.65 -15.98 -23.89
N THR A 407 11.55 -15.03 -23.72
CA THR A 407 12.49 -14.60 -24.76
C THR A 407 13.42 -15.76 -25.17
N LYS A 408 13.97 -16.50 -24.19
CA LYS A 408 14.76 -17.71 -24.46
C LYS A 408 13.94 -18.75 -25.20
N PHE A 409 12.72 -19.00 -24.76
CA PHE A 409 11.80 -19.94 -25.42
C PHE A 409 11.56 -19.58 -26.90
N ILE A 410 11.30 -18.29 -27.18
CA ILE A 410 11.05 -17.81 -28.55
C ILE A 410 12.28 -18.00 -29.45
N ASN A 411 13.47 -17.74 -28.93
CA ASN A 411 14.71 -17.74 -29.70
C ASN A 411 15.35 -19.14 -29.83
N GLN A 412 15.17 -20.02 -28.85
CA GLN A 412 15.93 -21.28 -28.73
C GLN A 412 15.05 -22.53 -28.55
N GLY A 413 13.73 -22.37 -28.38
CA GLY A 413 12.81 -23.46 -28.10
C GLY A 413 12.72 -23.85 -26.62
N LYS A 414 11.87 -24.82 -26.30
CA LYS A 414 11.60 -25.20 -24.90
C LYS A 414 12.72 -25.95 -24.20
N GLU A 415 13.60 -26.55 -24.95
CA GLU A 415 14.74 -27.32 -24.44
C GLU A 415 15.78 -26.47 -23.71
N CYS A 416 15.73 -25.14 -23.91
CA CYS A 416 16.60 -24.18 -23.19
C CYS A 416 16.09 -23.80 -21.80
N LEU A 417 14.85 -24.20 -21.46
CA LEU A 417 14.21 -23.88 -20.17
C LEU A 417 14.24 -25.08 -19.24
N SER A 418 14.32 -24.84 -17.95
CA SER A 418 14.00 -25.84 -16.94
C SER A 418 12.51 -26.22 -16.98
N PRO A 419 12.11 -27.42 -16.54
CA PRO A 419 10.70 -27.80 -16.46
C PRO A 419 9.84 -26.82 -15.66
N ASP A 420 10.39 -26.22 -14.60
CA ASP A 420 9.67 -25.26 -13.76
C ASP A 420 9.47 -23.90 -14.45
N GLU A 421 10.48 -23.41 -15.17
CA GLU A 421 10.35 -22.18 -15.98
C GLU A 421 9.30 -22.37 -17.09
N TYR A 422 9.38 -23.46 -17.83
CA TYR A 422 8.40 -23.75 -18.87
C TYR A 422 6.99 -23.90 -18.31
N LYS A 423 6.83 -24.63 -17.20
CA LYS A 423 5.55 -24.77 -16.52
C LYS A 423 4.96 -23.42 -16.10
N ARG A 424 5.78 -22.51 -15.54
CA ARG A 424 5.31 -21.17 -15.18
C ARG A 424 4.80 -20.38 -16.39
N LEU A 425 5.50 -20.44 -17.53
CA LEU A 425 5.04 -19.76 -18.75
C LEU A 425 3.69 -20.31 -19.22
N VAL A 426 3.48 -21.62 -19.14
CA VAL A 426 2.19 -22.27 -19.48
C VAL A 426 1.11 -21.87 -18.47
N ASP A 427 1.38 -21.96 -17.17
CA ASP A 427 0.42 -21.63 -16.11
C ASP A 427 -0.04 -20.15 -16.19
N LYS A 428 0.86 -19.25 -16.59
CA LYS A 428 0.57 -17.82 -16.80
C LYS A 428 -0.05 -17.50 -18.18
N GLY A 429 -0.15 -18.48 -19.07
CA GLY A 429 -0.72 -18.32 -20.40
C GLY A 429 0.20 -17.60 -21.40
N TYR A 430 1.51 -17.48 -21.12
CA TYR A 430 2.49 -16.96 -22.09
C TYR A 430 2.88 -17.96 -23.15
N VAL A 431 2.71 -19.26 -22.87
CA VAL A 431 2.91 -20.36 -23.81
C VAL A 431 1.69 -21.27 -23.80
N PHE A 432 1.20 -21.63 -24.97
CA PHE A 432 0.15 -22.63 -25.19
C PHE A 432 0.50 -23.52 -26.39
N GLU A 433 0.41 -24.85 -26.23
CA GLU A 433 0.77 -25.83 -27.27
C GLU A 433 2.14 -25.56 -27.89
N ASP A 434 3.14 -25.32 -27.06
CA ASP A 434 4.52 -24.99 -27.48
C ASP A 434 4.64 -23.74 -28.38
N ARG A 435 3.69 -22.79 -28.28
CA ARG A 435 3.68 -21.51 -29.02
C ARG A 435 3.56 -20.31 -28.11
N PRO A 436 4.29 -19.21 -28.37
CA PRO A 436 4.18 -17.99 -27.60
C PRO A 436 2.81 -17.33 -27.87
N GLN A 437 2.13 -16.89 -26.78
CA GLN A 437 0.81 -16.29 -26.87
C GLN A 437 0.81 -14.75 -26.89
N PRO A 438 1.74 -14.03 -26.23
CA PRO A 438 1.80 -12.57 -26.32
C PRO A 438 2.04 -12.09 -27.76
N VAL A 439 1.64 -10.86 -28.04
CA VAL A 439 1.97 -10.22 -29.31
C VAL A 439 3.47 -9.94 -29.37
N LEU A 440 4.11 -10.39 -30.42
CA LEU A 440 5.53 -10.18 -30.68
C LEU A 440 5.68 -9.04 -31.69
N VAL A 441 6.56 -8.10 -31.40
CA VAL A 441 6.89 -6.98 -32.29
C VAL A 441 8.36 -7.11 -32.70
N ARG A 442 8.60 -7.37 -33.99
CA ARG A 442 9.93 -7.53 -34.61
C ARG A 442 10.37 -6.25 -35.31
N THR A 443 10.08 -5.13 -34.72
CA THR A 443 10.55 -3.82 -35.17
C THR A 443 10.96 -3.01 -33.93
N ASP A 444 11.79 -2.00 -34.14
CA ASP A 444 12.15 -1.08 -33.08
C ASP A 444 10.88 -0.50 -32.43
N ALA A 445 10.85 -0.48 -31.09
CA ALA A 445 9.75 0.11 -30.32
C ALA A 445 9.56 1.60 -30.66
N ASP A 446 10.65 2.31 -30.97
CA ASP A 446 10.61 3.70 -31.41
C ASP A 446 9.92 3.83 -32.77
N LYS A 447 10.21 2.92 -33.72
CA LYS A 447 9.56 2.91 -35.04
C LYS A 447 8.04 2.70 -34.93
N LEU A 448 7.59 1.74 -34.10
CA LEU A 448 6.16 1.54 -33.87
C LEU A 448 5.53 2.75 -33.15
N SER A 449 6.25 3.33 -32.21
CA SER A 449 5.85 4.55 -31.53
C SER A 449 5.72 5.74 -32.51
N ASP A 450 6.62 5.85 -33.49
CA ASP A 450 6.58 6.88 -34.54
C ASP A 450 5.39 6.66 -35.49
N ILE A 451 5.15 5.42 -35.92
CA ILE A 451 3.96 5.09 -36.73
C ILE A 451 2.69 5.55 -36.00
N LEU A 452 2.52 5.16 -34.72
CA LEU A 452 1.38 5.58 -33.92
C LEU A 452 1.34 7.10 -33.69
N GLY A 453 2.49 7.75 -33.61
CA GLY A 453 2.62 9.20 -33.48
C GLY A 453 2.02 9.96 -34.66
N THR A 454 2.11 9.42 -35.88
CA THR A 454 1.59 10.06 -37.08
C THR A 454 0.08 10.33 -37.00
N TYR A 455 -0.68 9.51 -36.25
CA TYR A 455 -2.12 9.69 -36.04
C TYR A 455 -2.45 10.83 -35.07
N LEU A 456 -1.47 11.36 -34.35
CA LEU A 456 -1.57 12.52 -33.46
C LEU A 456 -0.89 13.77 -34.08
N GLU A 457 -0.06 13.58 -35.11
CA GLU A 457 0.63 14.64 -35.82
C GLU A 457 -0.18 15.02 -37.06
N GLY A 458 -0.49 16.24 -37.21
CA GLY A 458 -1.14 16.73 -38.43
C GLY A 458 -2.01 17.95 -38.20
N LYS A 459 -2.24 18.66 -39.31
CA LYS A 459 -3.13 19.84 -39.36
C LYS A 459 -4.59 19.46 -39.64
N ILE A 460 -4.91 18.17 -39.58
CA ILE A 460 -6.25 17.63 -39.82
C ILE A 460 -7.08 17.75 -38.53
N ASP A 461 -8.37 17.96 -38.62
CA ASP A 461 -9.27 18.22 -37.50
C ASP A 461 -9.24 17.17 -36.38
N VAL A 462 -9.10 15.87 -36.71
CA VAL A 462 -9.15 14.78 -35.72
C VAL A 462 -7.94 14.74 -34.76
N PRO A 463 -6.68 14.82 -35.22
CA PRO A 463 -5.54 14.91 -34.30
C PRO A 463 -5.63 16.10 -33.34
N ASN A 464 -6.07 17.27 -33.83
CA ASN A 464 -6.24 18.43 -32.99
C ASN A 464 -7.36 18.27 -31.97
N GLN A 465 -8.48 17.62 -32.34
CA GLN A 465 -9.57 17.30 -31.42
C GLN A 465 -9.10 16.32 -30.31
N ILE A 466 -8.34 15.29 -30.65
CA ILE A 466 -7.81 14.33 -29.68
C ILE A 466 -6.87 15.01 -28.70
N ARG A 467 -5.94 15.85 -29.19
CA ARG A 467 -5.02 16.58 -28.30
C ARG A 467 -5.75 17.55 -27.37
N ALA A 468 -6.72 18.31 -27.92
CA ALA A 468 -7.52 19.22 -27.12
C ALA A 468 -8.32 18.47 -26.04
N MET A 469 -8.92 17.34 -26.40
CA MET A 469 -9.62 16.47 -25.47
C MET A 469 -8.68 15.95 -24.35
N CYS A 470 -7.49 15.45 -24.69
CA CYS A 470 -6.53 14.99 -23.68
C CYS A 470 -6.17 16.12 -22.70
N THR A 471 -5.88 17.31 -23.20
CA THR A 471 -5.55 18.47 -22.37
C THR A 471 -6.73 18.91 -21.50
N GLU A 472 -7.96 18.86 -22.02
CA GLU A 472 -9.16 19.18 -21.25
C GLU A 472 -9.40 18.16 -20.12
N VAL A 473 -9.24 16.87 -20.41
CA VAL A 473 -9.35 15.81 -19.40
C VAL A 473 -8.31 15.99 -18.30
N ASP A 474 -7.03 16.16 -18.66
CA ASP A 474 -5.96 16.44 -17.68
C ASP A 474 -6.33 17.63 -16.78
N THR A 475 -6.78 18.74 -17.38
CA THR A 475 -7.15 19.96 -16.65
C THR A 475 -8.26 19.71 -15.64
N LYS A 476 -9.33 19.03 -16.05
CA LYS A 476 -10.46 18.71 -15.16
C LYS A 476 -10.07 17.78 -14.02
N PHE A 477 -9.26 16.76 -14.29
CA PHE A 477 -8.78 15.85 -13.27
C PHE A 477 -7.87 16.56 -12.27
N ILE A 478 -6.97 17.42 -12.73
CA ILE A 478 -6.17 18.28 -11.85
C ILE A 478 -7.08 19.13 -10.96
N GLU A 479 -8.11 19.77 -11.52
CA GLU A 479 -9.04 20.62 -10.74
C GLU A 479 -9.82 19.84 -9.68
N PHE A 480 -10.23 18.60 -9.97
CA PHE A 480 -10.89 17.73 -8.99
C PHE A 480 -9.94 17.38 -7.84
N ASP A 481 -8.73 16.94 -8.14
CA ASP A 481 -7.81 16.44 -7.13
C ASP A 481 -7.19 17.56 -6.30
N LEU A 482 -6.98 18.76 -6.86
CA LEU A 482 -6.55 19.91 -6.07
C LEU A 482 -7.55 20.31 -4.97
N LYS A 483 -8.82 19.95 -5.10
CA LYS A 483 -9.84 20.20 -4.05
C LYS A 483 -9.82 19.16 -2.95
N LYS A 484 -9.43 17.91 -3.27
CA LYS A 484 -9.41 16.78 -2.34
C LYS A 484 -8.12 16.71 -1.53
N HIS A 485 -7.03 17.21 -2.07
CA HIS A 485 -5.70 17.04 -1.50
C HIS A 485 -5.12 18.32 -0.86
N PRO A 486 -4.21 18.17 0.13
CA PRO A 486 -3.60 19.30 0.80
C PRO A 486 -2.62 20.05 -0.11
N LYS A 487 -2.45 21.36 0.15
CA LYS A 487 -1.65 22.25 -0.69
C LYS A 487 -0.22 21.79 -0.97
N HIS A 488 0.42 21.10 -0.03
CA HIS A 488 1.80 20.62 -0.21
C HIS A 488 1.91 19.51 -1.26
N MET A 489 0.80 18.80 -1.55
CA MET A 489 0.72 17.78 -2.61
C MET A 489 0.34 18.35 -3.98
N HIS A 490 -0.10 19.60 -4.07
CA HIS A 490 -0.62 20.17 -5.33
C HIS A 490 0.37 20.16 -6.50
N ALA A 491 1.67 20.27 -6.22
CA ALA A 491 2.68 20.22 -7.27
C ALA A 491 2.81 18.79 -7.84
N LEU A 492 2.83 17.77 -6.98
CA LEU A 492 2.82 16.38 -7.39
C LEU A 492 1.53 16.02 -8.13
N ILE A 493 0.36 16.45 -7.64
CA ILE A 493 -0.94 16.16 -8.25
C ILE A 493 -1.05 16.68 -9.67
N LYS A 494 -0.52 17.87 -9.95
CA LYS A 494 -0.49 18.41 -11.31
C LYS A 494 0.31 17.53 -12.27
N GLU A 495 1.46 17.03 -11.83
CA GLU A 495 2.24 16.09 -12.63
C GLU A 495 1.56 14.72 -12.73
N TRP A 496 1.00 14.23 -11.61
CA TRP A 496 0.35 12.92 -11.53
C TRP A 496 -0.85 12.81 -12.49
N ASN A 497 -1.63 13.89 -12.60
CA ASN A 497 -2.79 13.98 -13.48
C ASN A 497 -2.47 14.57 -14.87
N THR A 498 -1.21 14.70 -15.22
CA THR A 498 -0.80 15.00 -16.59
C THR A 498 -0.74 13.69 -17.38
N ASN A 499 -1.35 13.67 -18.56
CA ASN A 499 -1.49 12.48 -19.41
C ASN A 499 -2.40 11.38 -18.82
N VAL A 500 -3.46 11.75 -18.10
CA VAL A 500 -4.45 10.82 -17.54
C VAL A 500 -5.00 9.85 -18.59
N MET A 501 -5.23 10.34 -19.82
CA MET A 501 -5.69 9.52 -20.94
C MET A 501 -4.69 8.41 -21.31
N GLY A 502 -3.40 8.69 -21.21
CA GLY A 502 -2.33 7.72 -21.48
C GLY A 502 -2.00 6.78 -20.30
N ALA A 503 -2.66 6.93 -19.16
CA ALA A 503 -2.41 6.13 -17.96
C ALA A 503 -3.15 4.80 -17.92
N MET A 504 -3.66 4.32 -19.05
CA MET A 504 -4.39 3.05 -19.22
C MET A 504 -5.76 2.97 -18.52
N THR A 505 -6.14 3.88 -17.66
CA THR A 505 -7.44 3.88 -16.97
C THR A 505 -8.62 3.96 -17.94
N ILE A 506 -8.42 4.57 -19.11
CA ILE A 506 -9.43 4.65 -20.17
C ILE A 506 -9.50 3.39 -21.03
N LEU A 507 -8.46 2.54 -21.04
CA LEU A 507 -8.35 1.37 -21.90
C LEU A 507 -9.58 0.45 -21.84
N PRO A 508 -10.07 0.03 -20.67
CA PRO A 508 -11.23 -0.87 -20.61
C PRO A 508 -12.49 -0.26 -21.23
N ARG A 509 -12.68 1.05 -21.10
CA ARG A 509 -13.84 1.76 -21.65
C ARG A 509 -13.79 1.85 -23.17
N VAL A 510 -12.59 2.08 -23.70
CA VAL A 510 -12.37 2.09 -25.17
C VAL A 510 -12.61 0.70 -25.74
N ILE A 511 -12.08 -0.35 -25.10
CA ILE A 511 -12.33 -1.74 -25.52
C ILE A 511 -13.83 -2.07 -25.52
N GLU A 512 -14.57 -1.65 -24.49
CA GLU A 512 -16.03 -1.87 -24.46
C GLU A 512 -16.72 -1.22 -25.67
N LYS A 513 -16.39 0.04 -25.99
CA LYS A 513 -16.97 0.75 -27.12
C LYS A 513 -16.63 0.10 -28.46
N LEU A 514 -15.42 -0.41 -28.61
CA LEU A 514 -14.99 -1.12 -29.82
C LEU A 514 -15.68 -2.49 -29.97
N LEU A 515 -15.95 -3.18 -28.86
CA LEU A 515 -16.77 -4.40 -28.86
C LEU A 515 -18.24 -4.10 -29.20
N GLU A 516 -18.82 -3.04 -28.64
CA GLU A 516 -20.18 -2.59 -28.92
C GLU A 516 -20.38 -2.21 -30.40
N SER A 517 -19.37 -1.60 -31.03
CA SER A 517 -19.42 -1.21 -32.45
C SER A 517 -19.08 -2.35 -33.42
N GLY A 518 -18.55 -3.48 -32.93
CA GLY A 518 -18.08 -4.60 -33.75
C GLY A 518 -16.71 -4.40 -34.40
N GLU A 519 -15.95 -3.38 -34.01
CA GLU A 519 -14.56 -3.15 -34.44
C GLU A 519 -13.59 -4.16 -33.81
N LEU A 520 -13.97 -4.74 -32.68
CA LEU A 520 -13.32 -5.86 -32.00
C LEU A 520 -14.28 -7.03 -31.82
N GLU A 521 -13.79 -8.24 -31.95
CA GLU A 521 -14.50 -9.45 -31.57
C GLU A 521 -14.07 -9.91 -30.16
N PRO A 522 -14.95 -10.58 -29.39
CA PRO A 522 -14.61 -11.09 -28.06
C PRO A 522 -13.43 -12.06 -28.10
N LEU A 523 -12.59 -11.98 -27.07
CA LEU A 523 -11.43 -12.87 -26.91
C LEU A 523 -11.85 -14.26 -26.44
N THR A 524 -11.10 -15.27 -26.88
CA THR A 524 -11.14 -16.64 -26.31
C THR A 524 -10.51 -16.66 -24.92
N ASP A 525 -10.81 -17.68 -24.11
CA ASP A 525 -10.26 -17.81 -22.75
C ASP A 525 -8.73 -17.96 -22.74
N ILE A 526 -8.14 -18.52 -23.81
CA ILE A 526 -6.68 -18.59 -23.96
C ILE A 526 -6.10 -17.19 -24.20
N GLN A 527 -6.71 -16.44 -25.12
CA GLN A 527 -6.27 -15.07 -25.46
C GLN A 527 -6.38 -14.11 -24.28
N LYS A 528 -7.41 -14.25 -23.43
CA LYS A 528 -7.56 -13.43 -22.20
C LYS A 528 -6.38 -13.56 -21.24
N LYS A 529 -5.67 -14.70 -21.24
CA LYS A 529 -4.50 -14.89 -20.37
C LYS A 529 -3.30 -14.06 -20.79
N SER A 530 -3.15 -13.76 -22.09
CA SER A 530 -1.99 -13.05 -22.66
C SER A 530 -2.33 -11.70 -23.31
N VAL A 531 -3.62 -11.32 -23.36
CA VAL A 531 -4.03 -10.03 -23.95
C VAL A 531 -3.31 -8.86 -23.25
N PHE A 532 -3.05 -7.79 -23.99
CA PHE A 532 -2.28 -6.62 -23.53
C PHE A 532 -0.87 -6.95 -23.04
N SER A 533 -0.30 -8.04 -23.54
CA SER A 533 1.10 -8.39 -23.34
C SER A 533 1.82 -8.31 -24.68
N VAL A 534 2.84 -7.45 -24.75
CA VAL A 534 3.63 -7.20 -25.97
C VAL A 534 5.10 -7.36 -25.65
N LEU A 535 5.79 -8.14 -26.47
CA LEU A 535 7.23 -8.33 -26.41
C LEU A 535 7.89 -7.76 -27.67
N PHE A 536 8.64 -6.71 -27.51
CA PHE A 536 9.49 -6.15 -28.56
C PHE A 536 10.79 -6.96 -28.59
N LEU A 537 11.05 -7.60 -29.73
CA LEU A 537 12.26 -8.37 -29.97
C LEU A 537 13.23 -7.50 -30.76
N ALA A 538 14.45 -7.32 -30.26
CA ALA A 538 15.49 -6.67 -31.03
C ALA A 538 15.72 -7.42 -32.34
N ASP A 539 15.95 -6.70 -33.43
CA ASP A 539 16.38 -7.27 -34.68
C ASP A 539 17.72 -8.02 -34.47
N GLN A 540 17.73 -9.35 -34.75
CA GLN A 540 18.94 -10.16 -34.68
C GLN A 540 19.81 -9.90 -35.90
#